data_c717bcd825e1389a0f1955d8fea0e42a
#
_entry.id   c717bcd825e1389a0f1955d8fea0e42a
#
_cell.length_a   1.000
_cell.length_b   1.000
_cell.length_c   1.000
_cell.angle_alpha   90.00
_cell.angle_beta   90.00
_cell.angle_gamma   90.00
#
_symmetry.space_group_name_H-M   'P 1'
#
loop_
_entity.id
_entity.type
_entity.pdbx_description
1 polymer ?
#
loop_
_entity_poly.entity_id
_entity_poly.type
_entity_poly.pdbx_seq_one_letter_code
_entity_poly.pdbx_strand_id
1 'polypeptide(L)'
;LADVTKAQALKHPNWDMGAKITIDSATMMNKGLEVIEAKWLFNLKPEQIDVIVHPQSIIHSAVQFEDGSMKAQMGLPDMKLPIQYALAYPNRLSANFPRFNFMDYPSLTFEAPDTETFGNLALAFKAMEEGGSMPCVLNAANEVAVDAFLNDKIKFLQIQAVIEETMQKTKKVEHPSVDEYIEIDREARATTRELIK
;
A
#
# COMPACT_ATOMS: atom_id res chain seq x y z
N LEU A 1 7.82 12.35 13.51
CA LEU A 1 8.09 11.99 12.10
C LEU A 1 8.78 13.11 11.30
N ALA A 2 8.71 14.39 11.76
CA ALA A 2 9.29 15.52 11.01
C ALA A 2 10.80 15.36 10.70
N ASP A 3 11.53 14.67 11.57
CA ASP A 3 12.98 14.48 11.44
C ASP A 3 13.39 13.05 11.07
N VAL A 4 12.44 12.26 10.55
CA VAL A 4 12.73 10.90 10.07
C VAL A 4 13.66 10.97 8.87
N THR A 5 14.81 10.31 9.00
CA THR A 5 15.82 10.22 7.94
C THR A 5 15.51 9.07 6.99
N LYS A 6 16.04 9.14 5.77
CA LYS A 6 15.98 8.03 4.80
C LYS A 6 16.48 6.70 5.39
N ALA A 7 17.60 6.73 6.13
CA ALA A 7 18.16 5.52 6.74
C ALA A 7 17.22 4.89 7.78
N GLN A 8 16.47 5.71 8.52
CA GLN A 8 15.47 5.23 9.47
C GLN A 8 14.25 4.66 8.75
N ALA A 9 13.72 5.37 7.74
CA ALA A 9 12.55 4.95 6.98
C ALA A 9 12.78 3.68 6.13
N LEU A 10 14.02 3.43 5.71
CA LEU A 10 14.40 2.22 4.96
C LEU A 10 14.59 0.98 5.85
N LYS A 11 14.50 1.12 7.17
CA LYS A 11 14.67 -0.01 8.08
C LYS A 11 13.33 -0.68 8.38
N HIS A 12 12.94 -1.65 7.53
CA HIS A 12 11.73 -2.45 7.80
C HIS A 12 12.02 -3.55 8.86
N PRO A 13 11.12 -3.78 9.85
CA PRO A 13 11.37 -4.73 10.93
C PRO A 13 11.36 -6.21 10.49
N ASN A 14 10.56 -6.58 9.50
CA ASN A 14 10.28 -7.99 9.15
C ASN A 14 10.67 -8.36 7.70
N TRP A 15 10.82 -7.37 6.80
CA TRP A 15 10.99 -7.62 5.38
C TRP A 15 12.26 -6.96 4.84
N ASP A 16 13.00 -7.69 4.00
CA ASP A 16 14.07 -7.14 3.17
C ASP A 16 13.50 -6.85 1.78
N MET A 17 13.34 -5.58 1.46
CA MET A 17 12.61 -5.12 0.27
C MET A 17 13.37 -3.99 -0.43
N GLY A 18 12.98 -3.72 -1.70
CA GLY A 18 13.46 -2.55 -2.44
C GLY A 18 13.12 -1.22 -1.75
N ALA A 19 13.90 -0.18 -2.03
CA ALA A 19 13.77 1.12 -1.35
C ALA A 19 12.37 1.74 -1.49
N LYS A 20 11.80 1.74 -2.70
CA LYS A 20 10.47 2.34 -2.97
C LYS A 20 9.39 1.72 -2.11
N ILE A 21 9.23 0.39 -2.14
CA ILE A 21 8.20 -0.31 -1.38
C ILE A 21 8.41 -0.22 0.13
N THR A 22 9.66 -0.08 0.59
CA THR A 22 9.97 0.12 2.01
C THR A 22 9.46 1.48 2.49
N ILE A 23 9.60 2.54 1.69
CA ILE A 23 9.02 3.85 2.00
C ILE A 23 7.49 3.81 1.91
N ASP A 24 6.91 3.14 0.92
CA ASP A 24 5.46 2.95 0.83
C ASP A 24 4.91 2.22 2.07
N SER A 25 5.66 1.25 2.58
CA SER A 25 5.30 0.56 3.82
C SER A 25 5.38 1.50 5.03
N ALA A 26 6.48 2.27 5.14
CA ALA A 26 6.69 3.21 6.24
C ALA A 26 5.66 4.35 6.27
N THR A 27 5.10 4.73 5.12
CA THR A 27 4.07 5.77 4.98
C THR A 27 2.64 5.21 4.99
N MET A 28 2.46 3.90 5.06
CA MET A 28 1.21 3.16 4.85
C MET A 28 0.61 3.30 3.43
N MET A 29 1.33 3.89 2.47
CA MET A 29 0.88 3.95 1.08
C MET A 29 0.79 2.56 0.44
N ASN A 30 1.73 1.64 0.76
CA ASN A 30 1.65 0.26 0.24
C ASN A 30 0.31 -0.37 0.57
N LYS A 31 -0.14 -0.23 1.82
CA LYS A 31 -1.45 -0.74 2.25
C LYS A 31 -2.60 0.00 1.57
N GLY A 32 -2.44 1.30 1.33
CA GLY A 32 -3.40 2.09 0.55
C GLY A 32 -3.56 1.60 -0.90
N LEU A 33 -2.46 1.25 -1.57
CA LEU A 33 -2.50 0.67 -2.91
C LEU A 33 -3.16 -0.71 -2.91
N GLU A 34 -2.87 -1.55 -1.90
CA GLU A 34 -3.51 -2.86 -1.74
C GLU A 34 -5.03 -2.77 -1.50
N VAL A 35 -5.52 -1.73 -0.81
CA VAL A 35 -6.96 -1.45 -0.66
C VAL A 35 -7.62 -1.19 -2.03
N ILE A 36 -6.97 -0.37 -2.87
CA ILE A 36 -7.44 -0.10 -4.23
C ILE A 36 -7.42 -1.38 -5.08
N GLU A 37 -6.36 -2.18 -4.97
CA GLU A 37 -6.24 -3.47 -5.66
C GLU A 37 -7.36 -4.44 -5.24
N ALA A 38 -7.61 -4.58 -3.94
CA ALA A 38 -8.66 -5.45 -3.41
C ALA A 38 -10.04 -5.07 -3.95
N LYS A 39 -10.36 -3.78 -4.01
CA LYS A 39 -11.60 -3.29 -4.62
C LYS A 39 -11.78 -3.81 -6.04
N TRP A 40 -10.74 -3.69 -6.87
CA TRP A 40 -10.82 -4.08 -8.28
C TRP A 40 -10.76 -5.60 -8.49
N LEU A 41 -9.89 -6.30 -7.77
CA LEU A 41 -9.73 -7.76 -7.93
C LEU A 41 -10.96 -8.54 -7.46
N PHE A 42 -11.63 -8.06 -6.42
CA PHE A 42 -12.75 -8.77 -5.81
C PHE A 42 -14.09 -8.06 -5.99
N ASN A 43 -14.12 -6.94 -6.74
CA ASN A 43 -15.31 -6.12 -6.96
C ASN A 43 -16.00 -5.72 -5.64
N LEU A 44 -15.19 -5.28 -4.67
CA LEU A 44 -15.65 -4.87 -3.35
C LEU A 44 -16.07 -3.40 -3.33
N LYS A 45 -16.97 -3.08 -2.40
CA LYS A 45 -17.26 -1.71 -2.03
C LYS A 45 -16.24 -1.23 -0.98
N PRO A 46 -16.00 0.09 -0.86
CA PRO A 46 -15.09 0.63 0.16
C PRO A 46 -15.37 0.14 1.57
N GLU A 47 -16.65 0.05 1.95
CA GLU A 47 -17.10 -0.38 3.28
C GLU A 47 -16.86 -1.86 3.58
N GLN A 48 -16.45 -2.63 2.58
CA GLN A 48 -16.12 -4.06 2.71
C GLN A 48 -14.63 -4.31 2.88
N ILE A 49 -13.81 -3.25 2.93
CA ILE A 49 -12.36 -3.35 3.00
C ILE A 49 -11.87 -2.66 4.27
N ASP A 50 -11.33 -3.45 5.19
CA ASP A 50 -10.72 -2.97 6.42
C ASP A 50 -9.21 -3.19 6.40
N VAL A 51 -8.49 -2.29 7.07
CA VAL A 51 -7.04 -2.39 7.29
C VAL A 51 -6.77 -2.55 8.77
N ILE A 52 -5.96 -3.54 9.11
CA ILE A 52 -5.46 -3.75 10.47
C ILE A 52 -3.93 -3.77 10.47
N VAL A 53 -3.32 -3.26 11.51
CA VAL A 53 -1.88 -3.36 11.76
C VAL A 53 -1.61 -4.62 12.54
N HIS A 54 -0.71 -5.48 12.03
CA HIS A 54 -0.32 -6.73 12.64
C HIS A 54 1.20 -6.83 12.74
N PRO A 55 1.81 -6.42 13.89
CA PRO A 55 3.26 -6.28 14.02
C PRO A 55 4.05 -7.56 13.72
N GLN A 56 3.51 -8.75 14.04
CA GLN A 56 4.19 -10.02 13.80
C GLN A 56 4.19 -10.42 12.32
N SER A 57 3.33 -9.81 11.49
CA SER A 57 3.20 -10.11 10.05
C SER A 57 3.04 -11.60 9.74
N ILE A 58 2.26 -12.31 10.54
CA ILE A 58 1.92 -13.74 10.37
C ILE A 58 0.62 -13.90 9.58
N ILE A 59 -0.38 -13.07 9.88
CA ILE A 59 -1.62 -13.01 9.11
C ILE A 59 -1.47 -11.94 8.04
N HIS A 60 -1.62 -12.35 6.78
CA HIS A 60 -1.40 -11.47 5.62
C HIS A 60 -2.71 -10.96 5.01
N SER A 61 -3.78 -11.72 5.12
CA SER A 61 -5.13 -11.34 4.72
C SER A 61 -6.16 -12.15 5.48
N ALA A 62 -7.36 -11.60 5.65
CA ALA A 62 -8.50 -12.29 6.22
C ALA A 62 -9.77 -11.94 5.45
N VAL A 63 -10.69 -12.90 5.35
CA VAL A 63 -12.02 -12.70 4.79
C VAL A 63 -13.03 -13.04 5.87
N GLN A 64 -13.91 -12.09 6.17
CA GLN A 64 -15.08 -12.31 7.02
C GLN A 64 -16.29 -12.59 6.13
N PHE A 65 -16.99 -13.66 6.42
CA PHE A 65 -18.21 -14.06 5.71
C PHE A 65 -19.45 -13.47 6.38
N GLU A 66 -20.57 -13.49 5.67
CA GLU A 66 -21.86 -12.96 6.17
C GLU A 66 -22.38 -13.69 7.42
N ASP A 67 -21.99 -14.94 7.63
CA ASP A 67 -22.30 -15.72 8.84
C ASP A 67 -21.40 -15.36 10.04
N GLY A 68 -20.48 -14.40 9.87
CA GLY A 68 -19.54 -13.95 10.90
C GLY A 68 -18.28 -14.81 11.02
N SER A 69 -18.16 -15.91 10.29
CA SER A 69 -16.93 -16.72 10.29
C SER A 69 -15.80 -16.01 9.53
N MET A 70 -14.55 -16.31 9.88
CA MET A 70 -13.38 -15.75 9.24
C MET A 70 -12.43 -16.83 8.71
N LYS A 71 -11.83 -16.55 7.56
CA LYS A 71 -10.67 -17.31 7.04
C LYS A 71 -9.50 -16.37 6.86
N ALA A 72 -8.33 -16.78 7.35
CA ALA A 72 -7.10 -16.02 7.22
C ALA A 72 -6.02 -16.81 6.48
N GLN A 73 -5.22 -16.10 5.68
CA GLN A 73 -3.97 -16.64 5.14
C GLN A 73 -2.85 -16.35 6.15
N MET A 74 -2.25 -17.40 6.68
CA MET A 74 -1.17 -17.31 7.66
C MET A 74 0.12 -17.92 7.11
N GLY A 75 1.26 -17.35 7.52
CA GLY A 75 2.59 -17.85 7.18
C GLY A 75 3.69 -16.93 7.72
N LEU A 76 4.94 -17.39 7.70
CA LEU A 76 6.08 -16.52 7.96
C LEU A 76 6.20 -15.48 6.83
N PRO A 77 6.72 -14.28 7.10
CA PRO A 77 6.85 -13.22 6.11
C PRO A 77 7.91 -13.57 5.04
N ASP A 78 7.49 -14.27 3.98
CA ASP A 78 8.30 -14.64 2.82
C ASP A 78 7.43 -14.68 1.55
N MET A 79 7.79 -13.90 0.55
CA MET A 79 7.09 -13.84 -0.73
C MET A 79 7.18 -15.13 -1.57
N LYS A 80 8.12 -16.02 -1.27
CA LYS A 80 8.24 -17.30 -2.01
C LYS A 80 6.98 -18.15 -1.88
N LEU A 81 6.31 -18.13 -0.74
CA LEU A 81 5.09 -18.90 -0.50
C LEU A 81 3.92 -18.45 -1.41
N PRO A 82 3.51 -17.17 -1.41
CA PRO A 82 2.42 -16.70 -2.28
C PRO A 82 2.79 -16.79 -3.76
N ILE A 83 4.04 -16.52 -4.15
CA ILE A 83 4.50 -16.63 -5.55
C ILE A 83 4.42 -18.08 -6.01
N GLN A 84 4.93 -19.05 -5.23
CA GLN A 84 4.85 -20.47 -5.58
C GLN A 84 3.39 -20.92 -5.74
N TYR A 85 2.50 -20.46 -4.83
CA TYR A 85 1.09 -20.83 -4.91
C TYR A 85 0.41 -20.22 -6.15
N ALA A 86 0.69 -18.96 -6.47
CA ALA A 86 0.16 -18.32 -7.66
C ALA A 86 0.58 -19.05 -8.96
N LEU A 87 1.83 -19.49 -9.04
CA LEU A 87 2.35 -20.23 -10.20
C LEU A 87 1.80 -21.67 -10.30
N ALA A 88 1.47 -22.29 -9.16
CA ALA A 88 1.03 -23.68 -9.10
C ALA A 88 -0.50 -23.82 -8.99
N TYR A 89 -1.24 -22.72 -8.87
CA TYR A 89 -2.68 -22.74 -8.65
C TYR A 89 -3.41 -23.68 -9.62
N PRO A 90 -4.38 -24.50 -9.15
CA PRO A 90 -4.90 -24.58 -7.76
C PRO A 90 -4.12 -25.54 -6.85
N ASN A 91 -3.02 -26.12 -7.30
CA ASN A 91 -2.27 -27.13 -6.57
C ASN A 91 -1.37 -26.50 -5.49
N ARG A 92 -1.08 -27.28 -4.42
CA ARG A 92 -0.10 -26.95 -3.40
C ARG A 92 1.16 -27.79 -3.62
N LEU A 93 2.26 -27.16 -4.02
CA LEU A 93 3.53 -27.86 -4.22
C LEU A 93 4.28 -27.99 -2.91
N SER A 94 5.01 -29.11 -2.77
CA SER A 94 5.93 -29.29 -1.64
C SER A 94 7.10 -28.31 -1.77
N ALA A 95 7.51 -27.71 -0.64
CA ALA A 95 8.66 -26.81 -0.56
C ALA A 95 9.31 -26.90 0.82
N ASN A 96 10.61 -26.60 0.86
CA ASN A 96 11.41 -26.55 2.08
C ASN A 96 11.42 -25.13 2.71
N PHE A 97 10.32 -24.40 2.59
CA PHE A 97 10.19 -23.11 3.26
C PHE A 97 9.99 -23.29 4.76
N PRO A 98 10.53 -22.39 5.59
CA PRO A 98 10.24 -22.36 7.02
C PRO A 98 8.72 -22.35 7.25
N ARG A 99 8.28 -23.11 8.25
CA ARG A 99 6.85 -23.24 8.54
C ARG A 99 6.52 -22.46 9.80
N PHE A 100 5.34 -21.83 9.80
CA PHE A 100 4.79 -21.21 10.99
C PHE A 100 4.54 -22.28 12.07
N ASN A 101 4.92 -21.95 13.31
CA ASN A 101 4.66 -22.78 14.48
C ASN A 101 4.03 -21.93 15.59
N PHE A 102 2.89 -22.33 16.11
CA PHE A 102 2.18 -21.63 17.17
C PHE A 102 2.99 -21.46 18.47
N MET A 103 3.92 -22.36 18.73
CA MET A 103 4.75 -22.29 19.94
C MET A 103 5.80 -21.18 19.86
N ASP A 104 6.22 -20.82 18.67
CA ASP A 104 7.16 -19.71 18.43
C ASP A 104 6.44 -18.34 18.44
N TYR A 105 5.12 -18.34 18.21
CA TYR A 105 4.25 -17.15 18.17
C TYR A 105 3.02 -17.35 19.05
N PRO A 106 3.18 -17.34 20.39
CA PRO A 106 2.07 -17.64 21.31
C PRO A 106 1.02 -16.54 21.39
N SER A 107 1.33 -15.36 20.85
CA SER A 107 0.41 -14.21 20.79
C SER A 107 0.50 -13.53 19.45
N LEU A 108 -0.65 -13.22 18.86
CA LEU A 108 -0.80 -12.37 17.68
C LEU A 108 -1.57 -11.12 18.11
N THR A 109 -1.03 -9.95 17.81
CA THR A 109 -1.60 -8.66 18.21
C THR A 109 -2.08 -7.88 17.00
N PHE A 110 -3.13 -7.10 17.20
CA PHE A 110 -3.75 -6.30 16.17
C PHE A 110 -4.06 -4.91 16.68
N GLU A 111 -3.86 -3.91 15.84
CA GLU A 111 -4.07 -2.50 16.14
C GLU A 111 -4.83 -1.84 14.98
N ALA A 112 -5.57 -0.79 15.30
CA ALA A 112 -6.15 0.06 14.27
C ALA A 112 -5.04 0.88 13.59
N PRO A 113 -5.13 1.15 12.28
CA PRO A 113 -4.20 2.02 11.61
C PRO A 113 -4.36 3.47 12.10
N ASP A 114 -3.25 4.13 12.40
CA ASP A 114 -3.21 5.55 12.74
C ASP A 114 -3.22 6.39 11.45
N THR A 115 -4.40 6.68 10.94
CA THR A 115 -4.58 7.45 9.71
C THR A 115 -4.37 8.96 9.88
N GLU A 116 -4.32 9.47 11.11
CA GLU A 116 -3.97 10.88 11.39
C GLU A 116 -2.46 11.08 11.21
N THR A 117 -1.66 10.20 11.80
CA THR A 117 -0.21 10.25 11.69
C THR A 117 0.29 9.80 10.30
N PHE A 118 -0.35 8.79 9.70
CA PHE A 118 0.00 8.19 8.40
C PHE A 118 -1.11 8.42 7.39
N GLY A 119 -1.30 9.67 6.98
CA GLY A 119 -2.42 10.09 6.13
C GLY A 119 -2.42 9.52 4.71
N ASN A 120 -1.33 8.89 4.25
CA ASN A 120 -1.30 8.28 2.91
C ASN A 120 -2.33 7.16 2.75
N LEU A 121 -2.63 6.40 3.81
CA LEU A 121 -3.71 5.42 3.78
C LEU A 121 -5.07 6.10 3.59
N ALA A 122 -5.32 7.21 4.30
CA ALA A 122 -6.56 7.99 4.12
C ALA A 122 -6.67 8.58 2.70
N LEU A 123 -5.57 9.06 2.12
CA LEU A 123 -5.53 9.54 0.74
C LEU A 123 -5.87 8.42 -0.26
N ALA A 124 -5.42 7.19 -0.02
CA ALA A 124 -5.75 6.06 -0.87
C ALA A 124 -7.24 5.69 -0.80
N PHE A 125 -7.83 5.66 0.40
CA PHE A 125 -9.28 5.49 0.55
C PHE A 125 -10.05 6.59 -0.18
N LYS A 126 -9.64 7.85 -0.01
CA LYS A 126 -10.24 8.99 -0.72
C LYS A 126 -10.15 8.83 -2.24
N ALA A 127 -8.97 8.47 -2.78
CA ALA A 127 -8.80 8.22 -4.21
C ALA A 127 -9.67 7.08 -4.72
N MET A 128 -9.82 6.01 -3.92
CA MET A 128 -10.68 4.87 -4.23
C MET A 128 -12.17 5.24 -4.26
N GLU A 129 -12.62 6.06 -3.30
CA GLU A 129 -14.01 6.54 -3.21
C GLU A 129 -14.34 7.52 -4.34
N GLU A 130 -13.45 8.46 -4.62
CA GLU A 130 -13.60 9.39 -5.75
C GLU A 130 -13.65 8.65 -7.09
N GLY A 131 -12.88 7.57 -7.23
CA GLY A 131 -12.87 6.74 -8.43
C GLY A 131 -12.29 7.43 -9.67
N GLY A 132 -12.70 6.95 -10.86
CA GLY A 132 -12.19 7.49 -12.13
C GLY A 132 -10.66 7.45 -12.19
N SER A 133 -10.04 8.57 -12.55
CA SER A 133 -8.60 8.72 -12.67
C SER A 133 -7.85 8.94 -11.34
N MET A 134 -8.54 9.14 -10.21
CA MET A 134 -7.87 9.53 -8.96
C MET A 134 -6.88 8.50 -8.40
N PRO A 135 -7.12 7.18 -8.48
CA PRO A 135 -6.09 6.19 -8.11
C PRO A 135 -4.80 6.29 -8.95
N CYS A 136 -4.92 6.59 -10.24
CA CYS A 136 -3.77 6.83 -11.11
C CYS A 136 -2.98 8.08 -10.68
N VAL A 137 -3.68 9.17 -10.39
CA VAL A 137 -3.07 10.42 -9.90
C VAL A 137 -2.34 10.19 -8.57
N LEU A 138 -2.96 9.48 -7.62
CA LEU A 138 -2.35 9.11 -6.35
C LEU A 138 -1.04 8.34 -6.55
N ASN A 139 -1.07 7.29 -7.39
CA ASN A 139 0.11 6.47 -7.63
C ASN A 139 1.24 7.26 -8.32
N ALA A 140 0.92 8.03 -9.35
CA ALA A 140 1.89 8.86 -10.07
C ALA A 140 2.55 9.89 -9.14
N ALA A 141 1.77 10.56 -8.29
CA ALA A 141 2.26 11.49 -7.29
C ALA A 141 3.14 10.81 -6.24
N ASN A 142 2.71 9.64 -5.74
CA ASN A 142 3.47 8.87 -4.76
C ASN A 142 4.83 8.44 -5.30
N GLU A 143 4.92 7.93 -6.50
CA GLU A 143 6.19 7.52 -7.09
C GLU A 143 7.20 8.67 -7.19
N VAL A 144 6.73 9.86 -7.60
CA VAL A 144 7.57 11.06 -7.69
C VAL A 144 7.97 11.58 -6.30
N ALA A 145 7.05 11.58 -5.34
CA ALA A 145 7.32 12.05 -3.98
C ALA A 145 8.29 11.12 -3.24
N VAL A 146 8.12 9.80 -3.39
CA VAL A 146 9.03 8.80 -2.81
C VAL A 146 10.43 8.90 -3.42
N ASP A 147 10.53 9.05 -4.75
CA ASP A 147 11.83 9.28 -5.40
C ASP A 147 12.51 10.55 -4.88
N ALA A 148 11.75 11.64 -4.73
CA ALA A 148 12.27 12.88 -4.17
C ALA A 148 12.76 12.73 -2.72
N PHE A 149 12.05 11.99 -1.88
CA PHE A 149 12.49 11.68 -0.52
C PHE A 149 13.76 10.82 -0.52
N LEU A 150 13.82 9.79 -1.35
CA LEU A 150 15.01 8.93 -1.48
C LEU A 150 16.25 9.68 -2.00
N ASN A 151 16.05 10.79 -2.69
CA ASN A 151 17.10 11.69 -3.18
C ASN A 151 17.29 12.93 -2.28
N ASP A 152 16.79 12.92 -1.05
CA ASP A 152 16.93 13.96 -0.04
C ASP A 152 16.42 15.36 -0.48
N LYS A 153 15.46 15.41 -1.44
CA LYS A 153 14.85 16.65 -1.94
C LYS A 153 13.69 17.13 -1.07
N ILE A 154 12.99 16.21 -0.42
CA ILE A 154 11.87 16.50 0.49
C ILE A 154 12.02 15.67 1.77
N LYS A 155 11.35 16.11 2.83
CA LYS A 155 11.26 15.38 4.12
C LYS A 155 10.16 14.35 4.11
N PHE A 156 10.19 13.41 5.06
CA PHE A 156 9.25 12.28 5.17
C PHE A 156 7.78 12.73 5.18
N LEU A 157 7.41 13.71 6.01
CA LEU A 157 6.02 14.21 6.06
C LEU A 157 5.61 15.00 4.80
N GLN A 158 6.55 15.50 4.03
CA GLN A 158 6.24 16.18 2.77
C GLN A 158 5.76 15.22 1.68
N ILE A 159 6.04 13.91 1.80
CA ILE A 159 5.53 12.89 0.87
C ILE A 159 4.00 13.00 0.80
N GLN A 160 3.33 12.91 1.95
CA GLN A 160 1.87 13.01 2.03
C GLN A 160 1.36 14.35 1.50
N ALA A 161 1.95 15.46 1.94
CA ALA A 161 1.50 16.79 1.56
C ALA A 161 1.56 17.02 0.04
N VAL A 162 2.64 16.58 -0.60
CA VAL A 162 2.82 16.70 -2.06
C VAL A 162 1.82 15.83 -2.82
N ILE A 163 1.53 14.61 -2.34
CA ILE A 163 0.54 13.73 -2.95
C ILE A 163 -0.85 14.37 -2.86
N GLU A 164 -1.23 14.83 -1.67
CA GLU A 164 -2.53 15.46 -1.45
C GLU A 164 -2.72 16.70 -2.33
N GLU A 165 -1.73 17.57 -2.39
CA GLU A 165 -1.78 18.78 -3.22
C GLU A 165 -1.84 18.45 -4.73
N THR A 166 -1.13 17.40 -5.17
CA THR A 166 -1.24 16.92 -6.56
C THR A 166 -2.65 16.42 -6.86
N MET A 167 -3.25 15.63 -5.97
CA MET A 167 -4.63 15.16 -6.13
C MET A 167 -5.63 16.32 -6.21
N GLN A 168 -5.45 17.36 -5.38
CA GLN A 168 -6.31 18.54 -5.39
C GLN A 168 -6.19 19.38 -6.68
N LYS A 169 -4.99 19.44 -7.26
CA LYS A 169 -4.71 20.21 -8.48
C LYS A 169 -5.08 19.47 -9.77
N THR A 170 -5.18 18.16 -9.74
CA THR A 170 -5.46 17.36 -10.92
C THR A 170 -6.97 17.19 -11.11
N LYS A 171 -7.45 17.48 -12.31
CA LYS A 171 -8.87 17.30 -12.63
C LYS A 171 -9.19 15.81 -12.78
N LYS A 172 -10.21 15.36 -12.06
CA LYS A 172 -10.73 14.00 -12.21
C LYS A 172 -11.39 13.77 -13.56
N VAL A 173 -11.11 12.63 -14.17
CA VAL A 173 -11.83 12.08 -15.33
C VAL A 173 -12.57 10.82 -14.86
N GLU A 174 -13.89 10.76 -15.11
CA GLU A 174 -14.74 9.69 -14.54
C GLU A 174 -14.48 8.31 -15.16
N HIS A 175 -14.35 8.24 -16.48
CA HIS A 175 -14.18 6.98 -17.23
C HIS A 175 -13.04 7.15 -18.25
N PRO A 176 -11.78 7.24 -17.79
CA PRO A 176 -10.67 7.46 -18.71
C PRO A 176 -10.41 6.22 -19.58
N SER A 177 -10.12 6.46 -20.85
CA SER A 177 -9.52 5.47 -21.74
C SER A 177 -8.06 5.18 -21.33
N VAL A 178 -7.46 4.16 -21.92
CA VAL A 178 -6.04 3.83 -21.64
C VAL A 178 -5.12 4.99 -22.02
N ASP A 179 -5.36 5.65 -23.16
CA ASP A 179 -4.56 6.80 -23.60
C ASP A 179 -4.72 8.00 -22.66
N GLU A 180 -5.93 8.24 -22.16
CA GLU A 180 -6.18 9.27 -21.15
C GLU A 180 -5.49 8.93 -19.81
N TYR A 181 -5.45 7.66 -19.39
CA TYR A 181 -4.69 7.28 -18.20
C TYR A 181 -3.19 7.58 -18.35
N ILE A 182 -2.60 7.30 -19.52
CA ILE A 182 -1.19 7.61 -19.80
C ILE A 182 -0.93 9.12 -19.73
N GLU A 183 -1.85 9.93 -20.26
CA GLU A 183 -1.74 11.39 -20.21
C GLU A 183 -1.87 11.91 -18.77
N ILE A 184 -2.87 11.44 -18.04
CA ILE A 184 -3.14 11.81 -16.63
C ILE A 184 -1.94 11.45 -15.73
N ASP A 185 -1.35 10.24 -15.89
CA ASP A 185 -0.13 9.86 -15.18
C ASP A 185 1.01 10.85 -15.46
N ARG A 186 1.21 11.20 -16.73
CA ARG A 186 2.24 12.15 -17.15
C ARG A 186 2.02 13.54 -16.54
N GLU A 187 0.80 14.06 -16.58
CA GLU A 187 0.42 15.36 -16.02
C GLU A 187 0.56 15.37 -14.49
N ALA A 188 0.08 14.33 -13.80
CA ALA A 188 0.21 14.21 -12.36
C ALA A 188 1.68 14.20 -11.93
N ARG A 189 2.54 13.47 -12.62
CA ARG A 189 4.00 13.47 -12.39
C ARG A 189 4.63 14.84 -12.62
N ALA A 190 4.20 15.56 -13.63
CA ALA A 190 4.68 16.92 -13.92
C ALA A 190 4.29 17.89 -12.80
N THR A 191 3.00 17.90 -12.42
CA THR A 191 2.47 18.69 -11.30
C THR A 191 3.21 18.41 -10.01
N THR A 192 3.42 17.12 -9.67
CA THR A 192 4.14 16.72 -8.47
C THR A 192 5.58 17.25 -8.46
N ARG A 193 6.29 17.18 -9.59
CA ARG A 193 7.67 17.72 -9.70
C ARG A 193 7.70 19.26 -9.55
N GLU A 194 6.66 19.96 -9.96
CA GLU A 194 6.55 21.41 -9.76
C GLU A 194 6.37 21.77 -8.28
N LEU A 195 5.64 20.96 -7.53
CA LEU A 195 5.42 21.14 -6.09
C LEU A 195 6.66 20.86 -5.24
N ILE A 196 7.58 20.09 -5.76
CA ILE A 196 8.83 19.70 -5.06
C ILE A 196 9.96 20.75 -5.25
N LYS A 197 9.82 21.66 -6.21
CA LYS A 197 10.80 22.76 -6.42
C LYS A 197 10.68 23.78 -5.31
#